data_9f000f20ab88d995f26266fc07e36ff2
#
_entry.id   9f000f20ab88d995f26266fc07e36ff2
#
_cell.length_a   1.000
_cell.length_b   1.000
_cell.length_c   1.000
_cell.angle_alpha   90.00
_cell.angle_beta   90.00
_cell.angle_gamma   90.00
#
_symmetry.space_group_name_H-M   'P 1'
#
loop_
_entity.id
_entity.type
_entity.pdbx_description
1 polymer ?
#
loop_
_entity_poly.entity_id
_entity_poly.type
_entity_poly.pdbx_seq_one_letter_code
_entity_poly.pdbx_strand_id
1 'polypeptide(L)'
;MKKINFGIVGLGRLGRAHAENLAFKIPNANLLAVCSIDKSQVDEVQKAWNIPYGYTDFDEMLKNKELDAIFIASPSGFHCEQIEKALDAGFHVFSEKPLGLYLDDAVRAMKAVNSHPNQIFMLGFMRRYDKSYAYAKKKIEEGAIGKPVLVRCYGLDPAKALPSFLKFAKDSYSGGLFLDMAIHDIDLARWYLDSEADELWAIGGAYGHKEFDEINDAETGAAMVKFKNGITCCWKKLCSWLSYRNWDHRNWRYIKNWNNSR
;
A
#
# COMPACT_ATOMS: atom_id res chain seq x y z
N MET A 1 -27.86 -3.81 -12.93
CA MET A 1 -26.93 -2.65 -12.94
C MET A 1 -25.96 -2.81 -14.11
N LYS A 2 -25.57 -1.72 -14.77
CA LYS A 2 -24.51 -1.74 -15.79
C LYS A 2 -23.21 -2.17 -15.10
N LYS A 3 -22.48 -3.11 -15.69
CA LYS A 3 -21.13 -3.46 -15.20
C LYS A 3 -20.14 -2.36 -15.55
N ILE A 4 -19.14 -2.18 -14.71
CA ILE A 4 -18.00 -1.28 -14.93
C ILE A 4 -16.90 -2.09 -15.60
N ASN A 5 -16.42 -1.63 -16.75
CA ASN A 5 -15.33 -2.25 -17.48
C ASN A 5 -13.98 -1.80 -16.93
N PHE A 6 -13.23 -2.75 -16.37
CA PHE A 6 -11.91 -2.49 -15.80
C PHE A 6 -10.79 -2.92 -16.73
N GLY A 7 -9.76 -2.07 -16.82
CA GLY A 7 -8.42 -2.47 -17.21
C GLY A 7 -7.53 -2.59 -15.99
N ILE A 8 -6.72 -3.63 -15.87
CA ILE A 8 -5.74 -3.77 -14.80
C ILE A 8 -4.32 -3.72 -15.35
N VAL A 9 -3.44 -2.94 -14.70
CA VAL A 9 -2.00 -2.91 -14.99
C VAL A 9 -1.21 -3.50 -13.82
N GLY A 10 -0.26 -4.38 -14.16
CA GLY A 10 0.51 -5.16 -13.21
C GLY A 10 -0.13 -6.52 -12.91
N LEU A 11 0.50 -7.60 -13.39
CA LEU A 11 0.03 -8.99 -13.23
C LEU A 11 0.98 -9.81 -12.33
N GLY A 12 1.67 -9.14 -11.41
CA GLY A 12 2.40 -9.80 -10.33
C GLY A 12 1.47 -10.51 -9.33
N ARG A 13 2.01 -11.03 -8.25
CA ARG A 13 1.26 -11.81 -7.26
C ARG A 13 -0.04 -11.12 -6.80
N LEU A 14 0.02 -9.84 -6.44
CA LEU A 14 -1.15 -9.10 -5.96
C LEU A 14 -2.07 -8.70 -7.11
N GLY A 15 -1.52 -8.23 -8.23
CA GLY A 15 -2.30 -7.86 -9.40
C GLY A 15 -3.11 -9.03 -9.96
N ARG A 16 -2.58 -10.26 -10.00
CA ARG A 16 -3.36 -11.46 -10.39
C ARG A 16 -4.53 -11.73 -9.44
N ALA A 17 -4.32 -11.56 -8.13
CA ALA A 17 -5.40 -11.73 -7.15
C ALA A 17 -6.52 -10.69 -7.36
N HIS A 18 -6.16 -9.44 -7.65
CA HIS A 18 -7.15 -8.41 -7.99
C HIS A 18 -7.84 -8.67 -9.33
N ALA A 19 -7.09 -9.09 -10.34
CA ALA A 19 -7.65 -9.44 -11.64
C ALA A 19 -8.67 -10.60 -11.52
N GLU A 20 -8.34 -11.63 -10.74
CA GLU A 20 -9.27 -12.72 -10.44
C GLU A 20 -10.55 -12.23 -9.72
N ASN A 21 -10.39 -11.32 -8.75
CA ASN A 21 -11.54 -10.74 -8.05
C ASN A 21 -12.44 -9.93 -9.01
N LEU A 22 -11.85 -9.10 -9.88
CA LEU A 22 -12.58 -8.33 -10.88
C LEU A 22 -13.28 -9.23 -11.90
N ALA A 23 -12.63 -10.32 -12.32
CA ALA A 23 -13.20 -11.24 -13.32
C ALA A 23 -14.35 -12.06 -12.77
N PHE A 24 -14.25 -12.53 -11.49
CA PHE A 24 -15.12 -13.61 -11.02
C PHE A 24 -15.88 -13.35 -9.71
N LYS A 25 -15.41 -12.39 -8.88
CA LYS A 25 -15.94 -12.25 -7.51
C LYS A 25 -16.72 -10.98 -7.27
N ILE A 26 -16.53 -9.97 -8.12
CA ILE A 26 -17.22 -8.67 -7.98
C ILE A 26 -18.35 -8.59 -9.01
N PRO A 27 -19.64 -8.68 -8.59
CA PRO A 27 -20.76 -8.83 -9.52
C PRO A 27 -20.90 -7.69 -10.53
N ASN A 28 -20.55 -6.48 -10.14
CA ASN A 28 -20.67 -5.27 -10.96
C ASN A 28 -19.40 -4.93 -11.75
N ALA A 29 -18.34 -5.74 -11.63
CA ALA A 29 -17.12 -5.58 -12.40
C ALA A 29 -17.13 -6.45 -13.66
N ASN A 30 -16.43 -5.97 -14.68
CA ASN A 30 -16.10 -6.73 -15.88
C ASN A 30 -14.62 -6.46 -16.17
N LEU A 31 -13.77 -7.47 -16.00
CA LEU A 31 -12.35 -7.35 -16.38
C LEU A 31 -12.24 -7.46 -17.91
N LEU A 32 -12.08 -6.33 -18.55
CA LEU A 32 -12.06 -6.23 -20.03
C LEU A 32 -10.64 -6.26 -20.59
N ALA A 33 -9.67 -5.71 -19.84
CA ALA A 33 -8.28 -5.60 -20.28
C ALA A 33 -7.28 -5.92 -19.18
N VAL A 34 -6.16 -6.53 -19.57
CA VAL A 34 -5.00 -6.75 -18.71
C VAL A 34 -3.74 -6.18 -19.35
N CYS A 35 -2.85 -5.64 -18.53
CA CYS A 35 -1.58 -5.07 -18.97
C CYS A 35 -0.43 -5.51 -18.07
N SER A 36 0.67 -5.95 -18.68
CA SER A 36 1.95 -6.23 -18.00
C SER A 36 3.08 -6.08 -19.01
N ILE A 37 4.22 -5.57 -18.58
CA ILE A 37 5.46 -5.56 -19.41
C ILE A 37 5.89 -6.96 -19.81
N ASP A 38 5.51 -7.98 -19.04
CA ASP A 38 5.76 -9.40 -19.34
C ASP A 38 4.60 -9.95 -20.17
N LYS A 39 4.85 -10.12 -21.46
CA LYS A 39 3.86 -10.66 -22.40
C LYS A 39 3.36 -12.06 -21.99
N SER A 40 4.21 -12.87 -21.38
CA SER A 40 3.81 -14.22 -20.96
C SER A 40 2.71 -14.19 -19.90
N GLN A 41 2.75 -13.24 -18.97
CA GLN A 41 1.72 -13.04 -17.97
C GLN A 41 0.40 -12.59 -18.60
N VAL A 42 0.48 -11.70 -19.61
CA VAL A 42 -0.70 -11.23 -20.35
C VAL A 42 -1.37 -12.41 -21.08
N ASP A 43 -0.59 -13.15 -21.89
CA ASP A 43 -1.10 -14.28 -22.68
C ASP A 43 -1.71 -15.38 -21.78
N GLU A 44 -1.08 -15.67 -20.64
CA GLU A 44 -1.57 -16.64 -19.67
C GLU A 44 -2.94 -16.22 -19.12
N VAL A 45 -3.06 -14.98 -18.62
CA VAL A 45 -4.29 -14.49 -18.01
C VAL A 45 -5.41 -14.37 -19.06
N GLN A 46 -5.11 -13.84 -20.24
CA GLN A 46 -6.08 -13.76 -21.33
C GLN A 46 -6.64 -15.14 -21.68
N LYS A 47 -5.77 -16.12 -21.89
CA LYS A 47 -6.17 -17.47 -22.25
C LYS A 47 -6.93 -18.16 -21.11
N ALA A 48 -6.45 -18.07 -19.87
CA ALA A 48 -7.06 -18.75 -18.74
C ALA A 48 -8.45 -18.21 -18.38
N TRP A 49 -8.67 -16.89 -18.54
CA TRP A 49 -9.90 -16.22 -18.10
C TRP A 49 -10.71 -15.59 -19.22
N ASN A 50 -10.33 -15.84 -20.47
CA ASN A 50 -10.99 -15.32 -21.68
C ASN A 50 -11.14 -13.78 -21.64
N ILE A 51 -10.07 -13.06 -21.28
CA ILE A 51 -10.04 -11.62 -21.24
C ILE A 51 -9.88 -11.07 -22.67
N PRO A 52 -10.76 -10.16 -23.14
CA PRO A 52 -10.76 -9.69 -24.52
C PRO A 52 -9.46 -8.99 -24.95
N TYR A 53 -8.93 -8.11 -24.10
CA TYR A 53 -7.80 -7.28 -24.46
C TYR A 53 -6.57 -7.53 -23.57
N GLY A 54 -5.41 -7.69 -24.21
CA GLY A 54 -4.12 -7.82 -23.53
C GLY A 54 -3.11 -6.80 -24.08
N TYR A 55 -2.43 -6.12 -23.19
CA TYR A 55 -1.46 -5.08 -23.53
C TYR A 55 -0.12 -5.32 -22.85
N THR A 56 0.96 -4.97 -23.52
CA THR A 56 2.30 -4.91 -22.92
C THR A 56 2.76 -3.47 -22.65
N ASP A 57 1.98 -2.50 -23.13
CA ASP A 57 2.18 -1.08 -22.96
C ASP A 57 0.95 -0.45 -22.30
N PHE A 58 1.18 0.35 -21.26
CA PHE A 58 0.11 0.98 -20.50
C PHE A 58 -0.57 2.10 -21.29
N ASP A 59 0.20 2.88 -22.05
CA ASP A 59 -0.34 3.99 -22.85
C ASP A 59 -1.22 3.47 -23.99
N GLU A 60 -0.92 2.29 -24.54
CA GLU A 60 -1.80 1.61 -25.51
C GLU A 60 -3.11 1.14 -24.83
N MET A 61 -3.06 0.62 -23.60
CA MET A 61 -4.28 0.25 -22.88
C MET A 61 -5.19 1.46 -22.64
N LEU A 62 -4.64 2.63 -22.34
CA LEU A 62 -5.43 3.87 -22.12
C LEU A 62 -6.16 4.37 -23.37
N LYS A 63 -5.81 3.89 -24.56
CA LYS A 63 -6.53 4.21 -25.81
C LYS A 63 -7.83 3.43 -25.94
N ASN A 64 -8.04 2.38 -25.16
CA ASN A 64 -9.25 1.56 -25.22
C ASN A 64 -10.43 2.29 -24.56
N LYS A 65 -11.33 2.82 -25.39
CA LYS A 65 -12.50 3.61 -24.96
C LYS A 65 -13.67 2.77 -24.43
N GLU A 66 -13.54 1.44 -24.42
CA GLU A 66 -14.52 0.56 -23.80
C GLU A 66 -14.30 0.43 -22.27
N LEU A 67 -13.14 0.88 -21.76
CA LEU A 67 -12.85 0.89 -20.34
C LEU A 67 -13.54 2.06 -19.63
N ASP A 68 -14.04 1.81 -18.44
CA ASP A 68 -14.59 2.83 -17.54
C ASP A 68 -13.57 3.19 -16.43
N ALA A 69 -12.74 2.22 -15.99
CA ALA A 69 -11.84 2.38 -14.87
C ALA A 69 -10.52 1.60 -15.05
N ILE A 70 -9.46 2.13 -14.47
CA ILE A 70 -8.14 1.51 -14.43
C ILE A 70 -7.81 1.07 -13.00
N PHE A 71 -7.37 -0.19 -12.87
CA PHE A 71 -6.85 -0.76 -11.63
C PHE A 71 -5.33 -0.84 -11.71
N ILE A 72 -4.62 -0.12 -10.84
CA ILE A 72 -3.16 -0.06 -10.82
C ILE A 72 -2.64 -0.98 -9.71
N ALA A 73 -1.91 -2.02 -10.09
CA ALA A 73 -1.26 -2.99 -9.21
C ALA A 73 0.17 -3.32 -9.68
N SER A 74 0.79 -2.41 -10.39
CA SER A 74 2.19 -2.43 -10.82
C SER A 74 3.15 -2.25 -9.63
N PRO A 75 4.47 -2.32 -9.81
CA PRO A 75 5.42 -1.93 -8.78
C PRO A 75 5.26 -0.46 -8.39
N SER A 76 5.44 -0.17 -7.09
CA SER A 76 5.10 1.11 -6.44
C SER A 76 5.73 2.35 -7.11
N GLY A 77 6.90 2.21 -7.74
CA GLY A 77 7.57 3.30 -8.44
C GLY A 77 6.82 3.82 -9.67
N PHE A 78 5.87 3.05 -10.21
CA PHE A 78 5.07 3.44 -11.38
C PHE A 78 3.71 4.03 -11.03
N HIS A 79 3.27 3.92 -9.77
CA HIS A 79 1.91 4.29 -9.38
C HIS A 79 1.60 5.75 -9.69
N CYS A 80 2.46 6.69 -9.31
CA CYS A 80 2.24 8.12 -9.52
C CYS A 80 2.00 8.44 -11.00
N GLU A 81 2.91 8.03 -11.88
CA GLU A 81 2.80 8.27 -13.32
C GLU A 81 1.55 7.62 -13.93
N GLN A 82 1.25 6.39 -13.52
CA GLN A 82 0.08 5.68 -14.03
C GLN A 82 -1.24 6.30 -13.53
N ILE A 83 -1.28 6.82 -12.32
CA ILE A 83 -2.43 7.57 -11.79
C ILE A 83 -2.64 8.83 -12.63
N GLU A 84 -1.59 9.64 -12.85
CA GLU A 84 -1.64 10.85 -13.65
C GLU A 84 -2.20 10.55 -15.06
N LYS A 85 -1.57 9.62 -15.77
CA LYS A 85 -1.96 9.25 -17.13
C LYS A 85 -3.39 8.72 -17.23
N ALA A 86 -3.83 7.88 -16.28
CA ALA A 86 -5.17 7.31 -16.30
C ALA A 86 -6.24 8.39 -16.03
N LEU A 87 -6.00 9.30 -15.10
CA LEU A 87 -6.89 10.43 -14.83
C LEU A 87 -6.96 11.39 -16.02
N ASP A 88 -5.82 11.75 -16.61
CA ASP A 88 -5.76 12.62 -17.81
C ASP A 88 -6.48 11.99 -19.00
N ALA A 89 -6.47 10.66 -19.12
CA ALA A 89 -7.20 9.93 -20.14
C ALA A 89 -8.73 9.81 -19.87
N GLY A 90 -9.19 10.28 -18.71
CA GLY A 90 -10.59 10.35 -18.32
C GLY A 90 -11.14 9.15 -17.55
N PHE A 91 -10.29 8.23 -17.10
CA PHE A 91 -10.71 7.02 -16.39
C PHE A 91 -10.89 7.25 -14.88
N HIS A 92 -11.80 6.51 -14.28
CA HIS A 92 -11.79 6.28 -12.83
C HIS A 92 -10.58 5.42 -12.47
N VAL A 93 -9.99 5.64 -11.29
CA VAL A 93 -8.74 4.97 -10.90
C VAL A 93 -8.85 4.33 -9.53
N PHE A 94 -8.51 3.05 -9.45
CA PHE A 94 -8.08 2.40 -8.23
C PHE A 94 -6.57 2.18 -8.31
N SER A 95 -5.84 2.56 -7.28
CA SER A 95 -4.41 2.26 -7.17
C SER A 95 -4.12 1.51 -5.88
N GLU A 96 -3.24 0.50 -5.97
CA GLU A 96 -2.59 -0.03 -4.78
C GLU A 96 -1.73 1.04 -4.10
N LYS A 97 -1.55 0.86 -2.80
CA LYS A 97 -0.64 1.69 -2.01
C LYS A 97 0.84 1.35 -2.35
N PRO A 98 1.79 2.26 -2.12
CA PRO A 98 1.66 3.69 -1.85
C PRO A 98 1.35 4.49 -3.12
N LEU A 99 1.07 5.78 -3.00
CA LEU A 99 0.90 6.68 -4.16
C LEU A 99 2.16 6.82 -5.00
N GLY A 100 3.31 6.66 -4.39
CA GLY A 100 4.65 6.70 -4.97
C GLY A 100 5.68 6.37 -3.91
N LEU A 101 6.94 6.31 -4.28
CA LEU A 101 8.05 5.97 -3.38
C LEU A 101 8.61 7.19 -2.64
N TYR A 102 8.42 8.36 -3.20
CA TYR A 102 8.92 9.63 -2.66
C TYR A 102 7.78 10.59 -2.38
N LEU A 103 8.03 11.57 -1.51
CA LEU A 103 7.04 12.60 -1.17
C LEU A 103 6.56 13.36 -2.41
N ASP A 104 7.47 13.70 -3.31
CA ASP A 104 7.15 14.44 -4.53
C ASP A 104 6.19 13.65 -5.44
N ASP A 105 6.35 12.33 -5.52
CA ASP A 105 5.42 11.45 -6.26
C ASP A 105 4.03 11.51 -5.62
N ALA A 106 3.95 11.39 -4.31
CA ALA A 106 2.67 11.46 -3.60
C ALA A 106 1.98 12.82 -3.77
N VAL A 107 2.76 13.92 -3.73
CA VAL A 107 2.24 15.28 -3.97
C VAL A 107 1.73 15.43 -5.41
N ARG A 108 2.46 14.92 -6.40
CA ARG A 108 2.05 14.93 -7.81
C ARG A 108 0.77 14.14 -8.03
N ALA A 109 0.71 12.90 -7.53
CA ALA A 109 -0.47 12.05 -7.63
C ALA A 109 -1.70 12.72 -6.99
N MET A 110 -1.55 13.31 -5.80
CA MET A 110 -2.63 14.05 -5.14
C MET A 110 -3.06 15.29 -5.92
N LYS A 111 -2.12 16.01 -6.56
CA LYS A 111 -2.45 17.13 -7.44
C LYS A 111 -3.27 16.66 -8.65
N ALA A 112 -2.89 15.56 -9.28
CA ALA A 112 -3.64 14.98 -10.38
C ALA A 112 -5.06 14.60 -9.94
N VAL A 113 -5.21 13.90 -8.81
CA VAL A 113 -6.53 13.54 -8.25
C VAL A 113 -7.40 14.78 -8.03
N ASN A 114 -6.86 15.82 -7.41
CA ASN A 114 -7.60 17.06 -7.13
C ASN A 114 -7.97 17.84 -8.41
N SER A 115 -7.20 17.70 -9.47
CA SER A 115 -7.47 18.34 -10.77
C SER A 115 -8.56 17.64 -11.58
N HIS A 116 -8.95 16.42 -11.18
CA HIS A 116 -9.95 15.61 -11.87
C HIS A 116 -11.16 15.25 -10.99
N PRO A 117 -11.94 16.23 -10.51
CA PRO A 117 -12.99 16.02 -9.51
C PRO A 117 -14.18 15.16 -10.01
N ASN A 118 -14.29 14.97 -11.34
CA ASN A 118 -15.34 14.13 -11.93
C ASN A 118 -14.95 12.65 -12.01
N GLN A 119 -13.68 12.31 -11.85
CA GLN A 119 -13.21 10.94 -11.75
C GLN A 119 -13.19 10.48 -10.28
N ILE A 120 -13.55 9.23 -10.09
CA ILE A 120 -13.39 8.57 -8.79
C ILE A 120 -11.97 8.07 -8.70
N PHE A 121 -11.28 8.48 -7.63
CA PHE A 121 -9.99 7.92 -7.24
C PHE A 121 -10.11 7.17 -5.92
N MET A 122 -9.56 5.97 -5.85
CA MET A 122 -9.51 5.16 -4.63
C MET A 122 -8.12 4.57 -4.43
N LEU A 123 -7.53 4.79 -3.24
CA LEU A 123 -6.28 4.18 -2.83
C LEU A 123 -6.54 2.92 -2.00
N GLY A 124 -5.78 1.87 -2.24
CA GLY A 124 -5.96 0.52 -1.69
C GLY A 124 -5.63 0.36 -0.21
N PHE A 125 -6.14 1.22 0.66
CA PHE A 125 -6.06 1.04 2.11
C PHE A 125 -7.07 0.01 2.59
N MET A 126 -6.75 -1.26 2.37
CA MET A 126 -7.64 -2.40 2.54
C MET A 126 -8.25 -2.53 3.95
N ARG A 127 -7.56 -2.06 5.00
CA ARG A 127 -8.05 -2.19 6.38
C ARG A 127 -9.33 -1.41 6.65
N ARG A 128 -9.59 -0.33 5.91
CA ARG A 128 -10.84 0.43 6.00
C ARG A 128 -12.06 -0.38 5.57
N TYR A 129 -11.84 -1.46 4.77
CA TYR A 129 -12.87 -2.35 4.24
C TYR A 129 -12.92 -3.71 4.96
N ASP A 130 -11.98 -3.99 5.87
CA ASP A 130 -12.05 -5.15 6.75
C ASP A 130 -13.12 -4.94 7.83
N LYS A 131 -13.97 -5.96 8.00
CA LYS A 131 -15.12 -5.87 8.91
C LYS A 131 -14.74 -5.60 10.37
N SER A 132 -13.59 -6.13 10.81
CA SER A 132 -13.11 -5.95 12.20
C SER A 132 -12.64 -4.53 12.44
N TYR A 133 -11.85 -3.98 11.51
CA TYR A 133 -11.39 -2.60 11.62
C TYR A 133 -12.53 -1.59 11.45
N ALA A 134 -13.45 -1.83 10.52
CA ALA A 134 -14.64 -1.00 10.34
C ALA A 134 -15.56 -1.03 11.57
N TYR A 135 -15.72 -2.20 12.20
CA TYR A 135 -16.47 -2.33 13.45
C TYR A 135 -15.81 -1.54 14.59
N ALA A 136 -14.49 -1.61 14.72
CA ALA A 136 -13.76 -0.84 15.73
C ALA A 136 -13.94 0.68 15.51
N LYS A 137 -13.82 1.16 14.25
CA LYS A 137 -14.09 2.56 13.91
C LYS A 137 -15.50 2.98 14.33
N LYS A 138 -16.50 2.16 13.98
CA LYS A 138 -17.88 2.41 14.38
C LYS A 138 -18.02 2.52 15.91
N LYS A 139 -17.38 1.65 16.70
CA LYS A 139 -17.42 1.71 18.16
C LYS A 139 -16.76 2.95 18.75
N ILE A 140 -15.69 3.44 18.10
CA ILE A 140 -15.06 4.71 18.46
C ILE A 140 -16.05 5.87 18.22
N GLU A 141 -16.68 5.91 17.05
CA GLU A 141 -17.65 6.96 16.67
C GLU A 141 -18.90 6.97 17.53
N GLU A 142 -19.38 5.78 17.94
CA GLU A 142 -20.49 5.62 18.89
C GLU A 142 -20.11 6.02 20.34
N GLY A 143 -18.84 6.33 20.61
CA GLY A 143 -18.36 6.65 21.96
C GLY A 143 -18.29 5.44 22.92
N ALA A 144 -18.40 4.21 22.39
CA ALA A 144 -18.47 2.98 23.21
C ALA A 144 -17.22 2.73 24.07
N ILE A 145 -16.08 3.28 23.67
CA ILE A 145 -14.80 3.19 24.42
C ILE A 145 -14.39 4.54 25.05
N GLY A 146 -15.27 5.54 25.01
CA GLY A 146 -14.93 6.91 25.37
C GLY A 146 -13.92 7.53 24.38
N LYS A 147 -13.20 8.56 24.82
CA LYS A 147 -12.18 9.21 24.02
C LYS A 147 -10.95 8.31 23.91
N PRO A 148 -10.50 7.92 22.71
CA PRO A 148 -9.24 7.22 22.53
C PRO A 148 -8.08 8.03 23.12
N VAL A 149 -7.17 7.38 23.82
CA VAL A 149 -5.99 8.02 24.42
C VAL A 149 -4.68 7.47 23.86
N LEU A 150 -4.73 6.27 23.26
CA LEU A 150 -3.57 5.59 22.69
C LEU A 150 -4.03 4.64 21.60
N VAL A 151 -3.35 4.63 20.47
CA VAL A 151 -3.44 3.58 19.45
C VAL A 151 -2.15 2.78 19.43
N ARG A 152 -2.24 1.46 19.41
CA ARG A 152 -1.07 0.57 19.31
C ARG A 152 -1.24 -0.37 18.13
N CYS A 153 -0.30 -0.33 17.21
CA CYS A 153 -0.29 -1.17 16.03
C CYS A 153 0.93 -2.09 16.02
N TYR A 154 0.70 -3.36 15.72
CA TYR A 154 1.73 -4.35 15.54
C TYR A 154 1.59 -4.98 14.16
N GLY A 155 2.67 -5.04 13.40
CA GLY A 155 2.72 -5.75 12.13
C GLY A 155 3.92 -6.70 12.14
N LEU A 156 3.63 -7.98 11.84
CA LEU A 156 4.61 -9.04 11.80
C LEU A 156 4.37 -9.83 10.51
N ASP A 157 5.38 -9.89 9.66
CA ASP A 157 5.33 -10.79 8.52
C ASP A 157 5.89 -12.16 8.87
N PRO A 158 5.32 -13.23 8.34
CA PRO A 158 5.81 -14.57 8.61
C PRO A 158 7.20 -14.76 8.01
N ALA A 159 8.13 -15.40 8.75
CA ALA A 159 9.51 -15.63 8.31
C ALA A 159 9.63 -16.28 6.93
N LYS A 160 8.66 -17.12 6.53
CA LYS A 160 8.60 -17.73 5.19
C LYS A 160 8.45 -16.71 4.05
N ALA A 161 8.00 -15.48 4.34
CA ALA A 161 7.86 -14.42 3.33
C ALA A 161 9.19 -13.68 3.06
N LEU A 162 10.18 -13.80 3.96
CA LEU A 162 11.44 -13.07 3.90
C LEU A 162 12.19 -13.26 2.56
N PRO A 163 12.42 -14.47 2.02
CA PRO A 163 13.14 -14.62 0.76
C PRO A 163 12.47 -13.91 -0.41
N SER A 164 11.13 -13.96 -0.48
CA SER A 164 10.37 -13.28 -1.54
C SER A 164 10.36 -11.77 -1.37
N PHE A 165 10.35 -11.28 -0.13
CA PHE A 165 10.46 -9.85 0.16
C PHE A 165 11.84 -9.32 -0.23
N LEU A 166 12.94 -9.97 0.19
CA LEU A 166 14.31 -9.56 -0.13
C LEU A 166 14.55 -9.54 -1.64
N LYS A 167 14.04 -10.55 -2.36
CA LYS A 167 14.09 -10.54 -3.83
C LYS A 167 13.36 -9.33 -4.40
N PHE A 168 12.13 -9.10 -3.99
CA PHE A 168 11.34 -7.95 -4.45
C PHE A 168 12.03 -6.62 -4.14
N ALA A 169 12.57 -6.45 -2.93
CA ALA A 169 13.23 -5.22 -2.52
C ALA A 169 14.56 -4.95 -3.25
N LYS A 170 15.26 -6.01 -3.70
CA LYS A 170 16.46 -5.89 -4.57
C LYS A 170 16.11 -5.53 -6.01
N ASP A 171 15.03 -6.10 -6.53
CA ASP A 171 14.58 -5.89 -7.91
C ASP A 171 13.82 -4.58 -8.10
N SER A 172 13.09 -4.16 -7.04
CA SER A 172 12.21 -2.99 -7.06
C SER A 172 12.20 -2.35 -5.69
N TYR A 173 12.77 -1.17 -5.54
CA TYR A 173 12.73 -0.46 -4.25
C TYR A 173 11.33 -0.42 -3.67
N SER A 174 11.16 -0.94 -2.44
CA SER A 174 9.84 -1.10 -1.80
C SER A 174 9.36 0.18 -1.10
N GLY A 175 10.24 1.14 -0.89
CA GLY A 175 10.02 2.29 -0.01
C GLY A 175 10.38 2.01 1.45
N GLY A 176 10.83 0.78 1.76
CA GLY A 176 11.27 0.36 3.08
C GLY A 176 10.14 0.01 4.05
N LEU A 177 10.52 -0.48 5.22
CA LEU A 177 9.64 -1.01 6.26
C LEU A 177 8.45 -0.10 6.58
N PHE A 178 8.68 1.21 6.66
CA PHE A 178 7.62 2.15 7.05
C PHE A 178 6.67 2.48 5.91
N LEU A 179 7.15 2.64 4.68
CA LEU A 179 6.30 2.97 3.54
C LEU A 179 5.58 1.74 2.98
N ASP A 180 6.21 0.57 2.99
CA ASP A 180 5.57 -0.64 2.46
C ASP A 180 4.63 -1.30 3.47
N MET A 181 5.08 -1.48 4.72
CA MET A 181 4.30 -2.21 5.73
C MET A 181 3.54 -1.28 6.68
N ALA A 182 4.22 -0.28 7.29
CA ALA A 182 3.60 0.55 8.32
C ALA A 182 2.57 1.53 7.77
N ILE A 183 2.55 1.80 6.48
CA ILE A 183 1.58 2.69 5.83
C ILE A 183 0.12 2.31 6.15
N HIS A 184 -0.17 1.02 6.27
CA HIS A 184 -1.50 0.53 6.66
C HIS A 184 -1.87 0.88 8.10
N ASP A 185 -0.89 0.89 9.00
CA ASP A 185 -1.11 1.26 10.41
C ASP A 185 -1.17 2.79 10.58
N ILE A 186 -0.42 3.51 9.76
CA ILE A 186 -0.45 4.98 9.68
C ILE A 186 -1.84 5.42 9.23
N ASP A 187 -2.35 4.85 8.16
CA ASP A 187 -3.71 5.11 7.67
C ASP A 187 -4.77 4.75 8.71
N LEU A 188 -4.64 3.60 9.35
CA LEU A 188 -5.57 3.14 10.38
C LEU A 188 -5.60 4.10 11.58
N ALA A 189 -4.45 4.57 12.05
CA ALA A 189 -4.36 5.52 13.15
C ALA A 189 -5.00 6.87 12.79
N ARG A 190 -4.70 7.40 11.59
CA ARG A 190 -5.35 8.62 11.08
C ARG A 190 -6.86 8.48 11.03
N TRP A 191 -7.35 7.33 10.52
CA TRP A 191 -8.78 7.06 10.41
C TRP A 191 -9.47 6.91 11.77
N TYR A 192 -8.86 6.18 12.72
CA TYR A 192 -9.43 5.99 14.06
C TYR A 192 -9.45 7.27 14.89
N LEU A 193 -8.40 8.07 14.78
CA LEU A 193 -8.21 9.28 15.58
C LEU A 193 -8.81 10.54 14.94
N ASP A 194 -9.20 10.46 13.67
CA ASP A 194 -9.65 11.61 12.87
C ASP A 194 -8.71 12.82 13.05
N SER A 195 -7.42 12.57 12.90
CA SER A 195 -6.36 13.54 13.16
C SER A 195 -5.11 13.26 12.34
N GLU A 196 -4.29 14.28 12.15
CA GLU A 196 -3.02 14.19 11.44
C GLU A 196 -1.84 14.11 12.42
N ALA A 197 -0.73 13.50 11.94
CA ALA A 197 0.52 13.45 12.69
C ALA A 197 1.10 14.86 12.90
N ASP A 198 1.69 15.08 14.07
CA ASP A 198 2.35 16.32 14.48
C ASP A 198 3.85 16.09 14.70
N GLU A 199 4.18 15.14 15.56
CA GLU A 199 5.56 14.80 15.91
C GLU A 199 5.80 13.30 15.75
N LEU A 200 7.01 12.92 15.33
CA LEU A 200 7.39 11.53 15.08
C LEU A 200 8.77 11.23 15.69
N TRP A 201 8.86 10.10 16.38
CA TRP A 201 10.11 9.48 16.82
C TRP A 201 10.14 8.05 16.29
N ALA A 202 11.23 7.66 15.65
CA ALA A 202 11.36 6.31 15.12
C ALA A 202 12.78 5.78 15.31
N ILE A 203 12.87 4.46 15.45
CA ILE A 203 14.11 3.70 15.49
C ILE A 203 13.93 2.40 14.72
N GLY A 204 14.97 1.96 14.04
CA GLY A 204 14.95 0.69 13.32
C GLY A 204 16.35 0.26 12.90
N GLY A 205 16.46 -0.97 12.40
CA GLY A 205 17.70 -1.53 11.90
C GLY A 205 17.57 -3.00 11.52
N ALA A 206 18.66 -3.55 10.99
CA ALA A 206 18.83 -4.95 10.65
C ALA A 206 19.51 -5.68 11.81
N TYR A 207 18.77 -6.43 12.60
CA TYR A 207 19.27 -7.07 13.81
C TYR A 207 19.46 -8.58 13.68
N GLY A 208 18.59 -9.23 12.92
CA GLY A 208 18.62 -10.68 12.71
C GLY A 208 19.06 -11.10 11.31
N HIS A 209 18.80 -10.25 10.33
CA HIS A 209 19.06 -10.53 8.92
C HIS A 209 19.83 -9.35 8.30
N LYS A 210 21.14 -9.51 8.14
CA LYS A 210 22.03 -8.48 7.58
C LYS A 210 21.74 -8.13 6.14
N GLU A 211 21.01 -8.97 5.43
CA GLU A 211 20.54 -8.73 4.06
C GLU A 211 19.71 -7.45 3.94
N PHE A 212 19.14 -6.97 5.04
CA PHE A 212 18.46 -5.67 5.08
C PHE A 212 19.41 -4.49 4.97
N ASP A 213 20.66 -4.62 5.46
CA ASP A 213 21.70 -3.60 5.26
C ASP A 213 22.06 -3.47 3.76
N GLU A 214 22.07 -4.59 3.02
CA GLU A 214 22.35 -4.58 1.57
C GLU A 214 21.31 -3.84 0.74
N ILE A 215 20.07 -3.82 1.19
CA ILE A 215 18.95 -3.09 0.53
C ILE A 215 18.66 -1.75 1.20
N ASN A 216 19.49 -1.31 2.13
CA ASN A 216 19.35 -0.07 2.90
C ASN A 216 17.96 0.08 3.54
N ASP A 217 17.45 -0.99 4.16
CA ASP A 217 16.16 -1.02 4.84
C ASP A 217 16.30 -1.55 6.27
N ALA A 218 15.26 -1.37 7.07
CA ALA A 218 15.16 -1.89 8.42
C ALA A 218 14.37 -3.21 8.43
N GLU A 219 14.96 -4.25 9.05
CA GLU A 219 14.23 -5.48 9.38
C GLU A 219 13.18 -5.24 10.46
N THR A 220 13.55 -4.46 11.45
CA THR A 220 12.72 -4.15 12.60
C THR A 220 12.67 -2.65 12.82
N GLY A 221 11.49 -2.14 13.07
CA GLY A 221 11.30 -0.72 13.38
C GLY A 221 10.22 -0.51 14.44
N ALA A 222 10.39 0.55 15.21
CA ALA A 222 9.41 1.07 16.13
C ALA A 222 9.27 2.57 15.95
N ALA A 223 8.05 3.08 16.06
CA ALA A 223 7.80 4.51 16.01
C ALA A 223 6.75 4.92 17.04
N MET A 224 6.89 6.14 17.55
CA MET A 224 5.88 6.86 18.32
C MET A 224 5.48 8.10 17.55
N VAL A 225 4.20 8.33 17.42
CA VAL A 225 3.64 9.50 16.74
C VAL A 225 2.66 10.20 17.64
N LYS A 226 2.87 11.48 17.87
CA LYS A 226 1.90 12.37 18.50
C LYS A 226 1.05 12.97 17.39
N PHE A 227 -0.25 12.91 17.57
CA PHE A 227 -1.22 13.50 16.66
C PHE A 227 -1.63 14.91 17.13
N LYS A 228 -2.09 15.75 16.20
CA LYS A 228 -2.51 17.14 16.49
C LYS A 228 -3.58 17.25 17.58
N ASN A 229 -4.41 16.22 17.75
CA ASN A 229 -5.40 16.13 18.83
C ASN A 229 -4.82 15.68 20.19
N GLY A 230 -3.49 15.55 20.30
CA GLY A 230 -2.75 15.17 21.50
C GLY A 230 -2.66 13.67 21.77
N ILE A 231 -3.28 12.83 20.96
CA ILE A 231 -3.27 11.37 21.12
C ILE A 231 -1.98 10.80 20.56
N THR A 232 -1.45 9.76 21.19
CA THR A 232 -0.23 9.08 20.74
C THR A 232 -0.57 7.76 20.04
N CYS A 233 0.16 7.46 18.97
CA CYS A 233 0.17 6.14 18.35
C CYS A 233 1.57 5.52 18.45
N CYS A 234 1.62 4.23 18.76
CA CYS A 234 2.85 3.46 18.80
C CYS A 234 2.79 2.34 17.75
N TRP A 235 3.84 2.24 16.92
CA TRP A 235 3.99 1.16 15.96
C TRP A 235 5.21 0.31 16.25
N LYS A 236 5.07 -0.99 16.04
CA LYS A 236 6.17 -1.93 16.01
C LYS A 236 6.01 -2.82 14.77
N LYS A 237 7.05 -2.88 13.95
CA LYS A 237 7.12 -3.69 12.73
C LYS A 237 8.31 -4.62 12.77
N LEU A 238 8.12 -5.85 12.31
CA LEU A 238 9.17 -6.84 12.09
C LEU A 238 8.92 -7.53 10.75
N CYS A 239 9.92 -7.58 9.89
CA CYS A 239 9.87 -8.34 8.65
C CYS A 239 10.16 -9.84 8.84
N SER A 240 10.64 -10.26 10.02
CA SER A 240 10.83 -11.67 10.33
C SER A 240 10.58 -11.99 11.80
N TRP A 241 10.07 -13.19 12.04
CA TRP A 241 9.90 -13.75 13.38
C TRP A 241 11.18 -14.46 13.81
N LEU A 242 12.09 -13.77 14.47
CA LEU A 242 13.10 -14.43 15.27
C LEU A 242 12.39 -15.09 16.44
N SER A 243 12.54 -16.42 16.55
CA SER A 243 12.01 -17.16 17.69
C SER A 243 12.44 -16.47 18.99
N TYR A 244 11.50 -16.19 19.85
CA TYR A 244 11.65 -15.52 21.16
C TYR A 244 12.66 -16.18 22.10
N ARG A 245 13.35 -17.26 21.69
CA ARG A 245 14.24 -18.07 22.49
C ARG A 245 15.62 -17.44 22.74
N ASN A 246 16.03 -16.40 22.03
CA ASN A 246 17.37 -15.79 22.16
C ASN A 246 17.35 -14.26 22.38
N TRP A 247 16.30 -13.71 22.96
CA TRP A 247 16.25 -12.29 23.24
C TRP A 247 17.12 -11.96 24.46
N ASP A 248 18.30 -11.37 24.26
CA ASP A 248 19.12 -10.80 25.33
C ASP A 248 18.69 -9.35 25.56
N HIS A 249 18.12 -9.07 26.74
CA HIS A 249 17.68 -7.75 27.18
C HIS A 249 18.79 -6.69 27.28
N ARG A 250 20.05 -7.04 27.04
CA ARG A 250 21.21 -6.17 27.21
C ARG A 250 21.51 -5.26 26.02
N ASN A 251 20.82 -5.37 24.89
CA ASN A 251 21.12 -4.64 23.64
C ASN A 251 20.32 -3.35 23.40
N TRP A 252 19.60 -2.85 24.40
CA TRP A 252 18.97 -1.53 24.31
C TRP A 252 20.02 -0.42 24.58
N ARG A 253 20.75 -0.01 23.54
CA ARG A 253 21.58 1.20 23.62
C ARG A 253 21.16 2.20 22.54
N TYR A 254 20.85 3.41 23.06
CA TYR A 254 20.75 4.71 22.39
C TYR A 254 19.42 5.07 21.70
N ILE A 255 18.65 5.86 22.44
CA ILE A 255 17.76 6.87 21.87
C ILE A 255 18.66 8.03 21.40
N LYS A 256 18.78 8.27 20.11
CA LYS A 256 19.31 9.54 19.61
C LYS A 256 18.14 10.48 19.36
N ASN A 257 18.05 11.55 20.11
CA ASN A 257 17.22 12.71 19.81
C ASN A 257 17.72 13.32 18.50
N TRP A 258 16.93 13.22 17.46
CA TRP A 258 17.11 14.03 16.27
C TRP A 258 16.38 15.36 16.46
N ASN A 259 17.08 16.32 17.03
CA ASN A 259 16.68 17.72 16.90
C ASN A 259 16.98 18.17 15.48
N ASN A 260 15.94 18.41 14.69
CA ASN A 260 16.05 19.18 13.46
C ASN A 260 16.52 20.59 13.82
N SER A 261 17.78 20.87 13.58
CA SER A 261 18.28 22.23 13.44
C SER A 261 18.38 22.54 11.96
N ARG A 262 17.39 23.32 11.51
CA ARG A 262 17.29 24.16 10.29
C ARG A 262 17.17 23.45 8.95
#